data_99f953318c3a32c3424e8c946b54ebb2
#
_entry.id   99f953318c3a32c3424e8c946b54ebb2
#
_cell.length_a   1.000
_cell.length_b   1.000
_cell.length_c   1.000
_cell.angle_alpha   90.00
_cell.angle_beta   90.00
_cell.angle_gamma   90.00
#
_symmetry.space_group_name_H-M   'P 1'
#
loop_
_entity.id
_entity.type
_entity.pdbx_description
1 polymer ?
#
loop_
_entity_poly.entity_id
_entity_poly.type
_entity_poly.pdbx_seq_one_letter_code
_entity_poly.pdbx_strand_id
1 'polypeptide(L)' 'MENASFMRVEEVARELGISKSYAYKIVQRLNAELKEKGILTISGQVNRKYFIERTCYGAGRKE' A
#
# COMPACT_ATOMS: atom_id res chain seq x y z
N MET A 1 2.85 0.70 -18.99
CA MET A 1 3.01 0.45 -18.43
C MET A 1 2.83 0.43 -17.33
N GLU A 2 2.70 0.36 -17.12
CA GLU A 2 2.67 0.20 -16.29
C GLU A 2 2.73 0.42 -15.29
N ASN A 3 2.65 0.75 -14.97
CA ASN A 3 2.80 0.73 -14.09
C ASN A 3 2.61 0.53 -12.89
N ALA A 4 2.73 0.67 -12.74
CA ALA A 4 2.15 -0.17 -11.69
C ALA A 4 3.01 -0.21 -10.45
N SER A 5 3.79 0.78 -10.27
CA SER A 5 4.64 0.90 -9.09
C SER A 5 3.85 1.34 -7.87
N PHE A 6 2.70 1.95 -8.09
CA PHE A 6 1.87 2.46 -7.01
C PHE A 6 0.48 1.89 -7.07
N MET A 7 -0.13 1.73 -5.90
CA MET A 7 -1.51 1.29 -5.78
C MET A 7 -2.35 2.43 -5.24
N ARG A 8 -3.54 2.57 -5.79
CA ARG A 8 -4.48 3.55 -5.28
C ARG A 8 -5.26 2.99 -4.12
N VAL A 9 -5.87 3.88 -3.35
CA VAL A 9 -6.70 3.47 -2.23
C VAL A 9 -7.74 2.44 -2.65
N GLU A 10 -8.36 2.64 -3.81
CA GLU A 10 -9.38 1.71 -4.30
C GLU A 10 -8.81 0.32 -4.51
N GLU A 11 -7.59 0.25 -5.01
CA GLU A 11 -6.96 -1.03 -5.23
C GLU A 11 -6.63 -1.72 -3.91
N VAL A 12 -6.14 -0.95 -2.96
CA VAL A 12 -5.82 -1.48 -1.64
C VAL A 12 -7.07 -2.05 -0.99
N ALA A 13 -8.17 -1.30 -1.08
CA ALA A 13 -9.44 -1.74 -0.51
C ALA A 13 -9.89 -3.05 -1.13
N ARG A 14 -9.76 -3.16 -2.43
CA ARG A 14 -10.16 -4.37 -3.15
C ARG A 14 -9.29 -5.57 -2.78
N GLU A 15 -7.98 -5.34 -2.74
CA GLU A 15 -7.07 -6.43 -2.45
C GLU A 15 -7.23 -6.97 -1.05
N LEU A 16 -7.51 -6.11 -0.10
CA LEU A 16 -7.66 -6.51 1.30
C LEU A 16 -9.10 -6.83 1.68
N GLY A 17 -10.04 -6.51 0.81
CA GLY A 17 -11.45 -6.75 1.11
C GLY A 17 -11.96 -5.87 2.23
N ILE A 18 -11.54 -4.63 2.27
CA ILE A 18 -11.92 -3.70 3.33
C ILE A 18 -12.55 -2.45 2.72
N SER A 19 -13.08 -1.60 3.59
CA SER A 19 -13.69 -0.36 3.14
C SER A 19 -12.64 0.60 2.60
N LYS A 20 -13.08 1.50 1.75
CA LYS A 20 -12.18 2.50 1.19
C LYS A 20 -11.62 3.42 2.28
N SER A 21 -12.45 3.76 3.26
CA SER A 21 -12.01 4.61 4.36
C SER A 21 -10.87 3.97 5.13
N TYR A 22 -11.01 2.69 5.40
CA TYR A 22 -9.99 1.97 6.12
C TYR A 22 -8.72 1.83 5.27
N ALA A 23 -8.91 1.56 3.98
CA ALA A 23 -7.79 1.45 3.07
C ALA A 23 -7.00 2.75 3.02
N TYR A 24 -7.70 3.88 3.06
CA TYR A 24 -7.05 5.16 3.04
C TYR A 24 -6.14 5.34 4.26
N LYS A 25 -6.62 4.90 5.42
CA LYS A 25 -5.81 4.97 6.63
C LYS A 25 -4.55 4.12 6.51
N ILE A 26 -4.70 2.94 5.92
CA ILE A 26 -3.56 2.06 5.73
C ILE A 26 -2.55 2.70 4.79
N VAL A 27 -3.02 3.28 3.70
CA VAL A 27 -2.14 3.94 2.75
C VAL A 27 -1.39 5.10 3.43
N GLN A 28 -2.08 5.88 4.24
CA GLN A 28 -1.44 6.98 4.95
C GLN A 28 -0.36 6.47 5.89
N ARG A 29 -0.65 5.39 6.58
CA ARG A 29 0.30 4.83 7.53
C ARG A 29 1.57 4.34 6.84
N LEU A 30 1.39 3.61 5.74
CA LEU A 30 2.52 3.10 5.00
C LEU A 30 3.35 4.22 4.41
N ASN A 31 2.68 5.26 3.92
CA ASN A 31 3.39 6.40 3.38
C ASN A 31 4.18 7.13 4.45
N ALA A 32 3.63 7.21 5.67
CA ALA A 32 4.37 7.84 6.76
C ALA A 32 5.64 7.07 7.06
N GLU A 33 5.58 5.75 7.02
CA GLU A 33 6.76 4.93 7.24
C GLU A 33 7.79 5.14 6.14
N LEU A 34 7.34 5.19 4.91
CA LEU A 34 8.24 5.42 3.79
C LEU A 34 8.88 6.79 3.85
N LYS A 35 8.11 7.77 4.26
CA LYS A 35 8.63 9.12 4.38
C LYS A 35 9.74 9.20 5.42
N GLU A 36 9.59 8.48 6.51
CA GLU A 36 10.63 8.44 7.52
C GLU A 36 11.91 7.82 7.00
N LYS A 37 11.79 6.96 6.00
CA LYS A 37 12.95 6.34 5.38
C LYS A 37 13.54 7.19 4.27
N GLY A 38 12.97 8.36 4.05
CA GLY A 38 13.47 9.27 3.02
C GLY A 38 12.98 8.92 1.63
N ILE A 39 11.93 8.14 1.53
CA ILE A 39 11.39 7.72 0.24
C ILE A 39 10.24 8.62 -0.16
N LEU A 40 10.24 8.99 -1.43
CA LEU A 40 9.17 9.83 -1.97
C LEU A 40 7.84 9.11 -1.91
N THR A 41 6.81 9.80 -1.44
CA THR A 41 5.47 9.24 -1.36
C THR A 41 4.49 10.10 -2.15
N ILE A 42 3.37 9.51 -2.51
CA ILE A 42 2.31 10.19 -3.24
C ILE A 42 1.02 10.05 -2.44
N SER A 43 0.39 11.17 -2.17
CA SER A 43 -0.85 11.18 -1.40
C SER A 43 -1.91 10.32 -2.10
N GLY A 44 -2.57 9.46 -1.33
CA GLY A 44 -3.62 8.62 -1.88
C GLY A 44 -3.12 7.39 -2.63
N GLN A 45 -1.81 7.18 -2.65
CA GLN A 45 -1.22 6.02 -3.29
C GLN A 45 -0.11 5.47 -2.44
N VAL A 46 0.16 4.19 -2.58
CA VAL A 46 1.23 3.56 -1.82
C VAL A 46 2.10 2.72 -2.76
N ASN A 47 3.37 2.64 -2.44
CA ASN A 47 4.29 1.82 -3.23
C ASN A 47 3.81 0.37 -3.17
N ARG A 48 3.59 -0.23 -4.35
CA ARG A 48 3.05 -1.58 -4.44
C ARG A 48 3.94 -2.59 -3.75
N LYS A 49 5.22 -2.50 -4.00
CA LYS A 49 6.16 -3.44 -3.41
C LYS A 49 6.17 -3.34 -1.89
N TYR A 50 6.16 -2.12 -1.37
CA TYR A 50 6.15 -1.93 0.06
C TYR A 50 4.85 -2.41 0.68
N PHE A 51 3.74 -2.16 0.00
CA PHE A 51 2.44 -2.64 0.46
C PHE A 51 2.44 -4.15 0.61
N ILE A 52 2.97 -4.84 -0.39
CA ILE A 52 3.02 -6.30 -0.36
C ILE A 52 3.89 -6.79 0.78
N GLU A 53 5.04 -6.15 0.96
CA GLU A 53 5.96 -6.55 2.02
C GLU A 53 5.36 -6.33 3.41
N ARG A 54 4.72 -5.19 3.59
CA ARG A 54 4.20 -4.85 4.91
C ARG A 54 2.96 -5.63 5.29
N THR A 55 2.16 -6.00 4.32
CA THR A 55 0.93 -6.75 4.59
C THR A 55 1.13 -8.25 4.45
N CYS A 56 2.27 -8.66 3.96
CA CYS A 56 2.54 -10.05 3.63
C CYS A 56 1.54 -10.59 2.63
N TYR A 57 0.88 -9.69 1.95
CA TYR A 57 -0.08 -10.08 0.95
C TYR A 57 0.66 -10.68 -0.24
N GLY A 58 0.27 -11.84 -0.68
CA GLY A 58 0.92 -12.48 -1.80
C GLY A 58 2.27 -13.10 -1.48
N ALA A 59 2.80 -12.86 -0.31
CA ALA A 59 4.07 -13.45 0.09
C ALA A 59 3.84 -14.85 0.62
N GLY A 60 2.71 -15.19 0.69
CA GLY A 60 2.39 -16.42 1.27
C GLY A 60 2.77 -16.45 2.70
N ARG A 61 2.81 -16.06 3.03
CA ARG A 61 3.07 -16.06 4.14
C ARG A 61 3.20 -17.04 4.81
N LYS A 62 3.57 -17.23 4.85
CA LYS A 62 3.84 -18.04 5.38
C LYS A 62 3.40 -18.52 6.15
N GLU A 63 3.23 -18.77 6.25
CA GLU A 63 2.94 -19.10 6.89
C GLU A 63 2.79 -19.45 7.08
#